data_bae601b2cbf1fb72c2d4136294989556
#
_entry.id   bae601b2cbf1fb72c2d4136294989556
#
_cell.length_a   1.000
_cell.length_b   1.000
_cell.length_c   1.000
_cell.angle_alpha   90.00
_cell.angle_beta   90.00
_cell.angle_gamma   90.00
#
_symmetry.space_group_name_H-M   'P 1'
#
loop_
_entity.id
_entity.type
_entity.pdbx_description
1 polymer ?
#
loop_
_entity_poly.entity_id
_entity_poly.type
_entity_poly.pdbx_seq_one_letter_code
_entity_poly.pdbx_strand_id
1 'polypeptide(L)'
;RFVECPRCFYIDRRLGTDRPPGFPFNINSAVDTLLKTEFDTHRAAGTPHPLQQAYDIDAIPAAHDQIDTWRENFKGVQHHHEATNLIITGAIDDLWIDSAGRYLVVDYKATAKKAPVTTMEAAWMAGYKRQMEIYQWLLRRNGLDVSDTGYFVYCTGNPNAPAFDARIDFDVHLIPYDGRDDWVEPTIFALHECLNRDEIPPAAEGCDYCAYVGAVNEAVTDGKR
;
A
#
# COMPACT_ATOMS: atom_id res chain seq x y z
N ARG A 1 2.34 -10.02 -2.29
CA ARG A 1 3.26 -11.18 -2.17
C ARG A 1 3.05 -12.21 -3.28
N PHE A 2 1.82 -12.67 -3.58
CA PHE A 2 1.56 -13.65 -4.64
C PHE A 2 2.10 -13.20 -6.01
N VAL A 3 1.78 -11.97 -6.43
CA VAL A 3 2.25 -11.38 -7.69
C VAL A 3 3.78 -11.24 -7.75
N GLU A 4 4.45 -11.09 -6.63
CA GLU A 4 5.91 -10.98 -6.56
C GLU A 4 6.60 -12.35 -6.63
N CYS A 5 6.08 -13.33 -5.90
CA CYS A 5 6.61 -14.68 -5.87
C CYS A 5 5.56 -15.67 -5.35
N PRO A 6 4.93 -16.47 -6.22
CA PRO A 6 3.95 -17.49 -5.82
C PRO A 6 4.49 -18.46 -4.78
N ARG A 7 5.77 -18.85 -4.88
CA ARG A 7 6.43 -19.74 -3.91
C ARG A 7 6.46 -19.15 -2.51
N CYS A 8 6.89 -17.90 -2.36
CA CYS A 8 6.90 -17.23 -1.06
C CYS A 8 5.49 -17.05 -0.49
N PHE A 9 4.51 -16.78 -1.36
CA PHE A 9 3.11 -16.70 -0.96
C PHE A 9 2.58 -18.06 -0.46
N TYR A 10 2.86 -19.15 -1.17
CA TYR A 10 2.43 -20.48 -0.79
C TYR A 10 3.06 -20.93 0.54
N ILE A 11 4.38 -20.70 0.71
CA ILE A 11 5.10 -21.05 1.94
C ILE A 11 4.52 -20.30 3.14
N ASP A 12 4.21 -19.02 2.96
CA ASP A 12 3.60 -18.18 4.02
C ASP A 12 2.17 -18.64 4.32
N ARG A 13 1.30 -18.66 3.32
CA ARG A 13 -0.15 -18.81 3.55
C ARG A 13 -0.62 -20.25 3.70
N ARG A 14 0.03 -21.19 3.01
CA ARG A 14 -0.30 -22.62 3.05
C ARG A 14 0.49 -23.37 4.10
N LEU A 15 1.80 -23.05 4.27
CA LEU A 15 2.71 -23.76 5.17
C LEU A 15 2.99 -23.01 6.48
N GLY A 16 2.54 -21.77 6.64
CA GLY A 16 2.67 -21.01 7.87
C GLY A 16 4.08 -20.49 8.16
N THR A 17 4.97 -20.46 7.15
CA THR A 17 6.34 -19.94 7.30
C THR A 17 6.48 -18.60 6.61
N ASP A 18 6.47 -17.53 7.37
CA ASP A 18 6.60 -16.16 6.84
C ASP A 18 8.04 -15.81 6.47
N ARG A 19 8.18 -14.80 5.59
CA ARG A 19 9.47 -14.16 5.33
C ARG A 19 9.97 -13.46 6.60
N PRO A 20 11.29 -13.37 6.80
CA PRO A 20 11.82 -12.51 7.87
C PRO A 20 11.22 -11.10 7.77
N PRO A 21 10.85 -10.47 8.91
CA PRO A 21 10.30 -9.12 8.90
C PRO A 21 11.34 -8.13 8.36
N GLY A 22 10.86 -7.14 7.59
CA GLY A 22 11.68 -6.01 7.16
C GLY A 22 12.06 -5.10 8.32
N PHE A 23 12.92 -4.11 8.05
CA PHE A 23 13.26 -3.08 9.05
C PHE A 23 12.02 -2.25 9.41
N PRO A 24 11.84 -1.89 10.69
CA PRO A 24 10.73 -1.02 11.09
C PRO A 24 10.93 0.41 10.56
N PHE A 25 9.88 0.99 9.98
CA PHE A 25 9.88 2.35 9.45
C PHE A 25 9.25 3.33 10.45
N ASN A 26 9.85 3.51 11.63
CA ASN A 26 9.27 4.27 12.74
C ASN A 26 8.99 5.74 12.39
N ILE A 27 9.86 6.41 11.61
CA ILE A 27 9.63 7.79 11.16
C ILE A 27 8.42 7.86 10.21
N ASN A 28 8.26 6.89 9.33
CA ASN A 28 7.11 6.83 8.43
C ASN A 28 5.79 6.69 9.21
N SER A 29 5.77 5.91 10.30
CA SER A 29 4.61 5.79 11.17
C SER A 29 4.25 7.10 11.87
N ALA A 30 5.26 7.90 12.26
CA ALA A 30 5.02 9.22 12.84
C ALA A 30 4.43 10.20 11.81
N VAL A 31 4.95 10.20 10.58
CA VAL A 31 4.42 11.01 9.46
C VAL A 31 2.98 10.61 9.16
N ASP A 32 2.69 9.31 9.04
CA ASP A 32 1.35 8.79 8.81
C ASP A 32 0.35 9.26 9.89
N THR A 33 0.73 9.12 11.17
CA THR A 33 -0.12 9.55 12.28
C THR A 33 -0.40 11.05 12.25
N LEU A 34 0.62 11.87 11.95
CA LEU A 34 0.46 13.32 11.88
C LEU A 34 -0.42 13.74 10.71
N LEU A 35 -0.24 13.14 9.52
CA LEU A 35 -1.08 13.40 8.36
C LEU A 35 -2.55 13.03 8.65
N LYS A 36 -2.80 11.86 9.24
CA LYS A 36 -4.17 11.46 9.64
C LYS A 36 -4.80 12.50 10.56
N THR A 37 -4.07 12.95 11.58
CA THR A 37 -4.55 13.98 12.53
C THR A 37 -4.87 15.31 11.82
N GLU A 38 -4.02 15.72 10.90
CA GLU A 38 -4.17 16.97 10.15
C GLU A 38 -5.37 16.90 9.20
N PHE A 39 -5.48 15.84 8.38
CA PHE A 39 -6.62 15.64 7.49
C PHE A 39 -7.94 15.42 8.24
N ASP A 40 -7.93 14.78 9.42
CA ASP A 40 -9.12 14.61 10.25
C ASP A 40 -9.68 15.92 10.80
N THR A 41 -8.83 16.93 11.05
CA THR A 41 -9.28 18.27 11.39
C THR A 41 -10.12 18.88 10.27
N HIS A 42 -9.69 18.73 9.02
CA HIS A 42 -10.43 19.21 7.85
C HIS A 42 -11.66 18.36 7.55
N ARG A 43 -11.61 17.05 7.78
CA ARG A 43 -12.75 16.12 7.70
C ARG A 43 -13.87 16.55 8.64
N ALA A 44 -13.54 16.81 9.90
CA ALA A 44 -14.51 17.23 10.90
C ALA A 44 -15.13 18.61 10.56
N ALA A 45 -14.36 19.50 9.93
CA ALA A 45 -14.82 20.81 9.49
C ALA A 45 -15.56 20.80 8.15
N GLY A 46 -15.51 19.70 7.38
CA GLY A 46 -16.05 19.62 6.02
C GLY A 46 -15.36 20.57 5.04
N THR A 47 -14.06 20.82 5.21
CA THR A 47 -13.27 21.77 4.43
C THR A 47 -12.12 21.10 3.70
N PRO A 48 -11.70 21.61 2.52
CA PRO A 48 -10.51 21.12 1.85
C PRO A 48 -9.25 21.42 2.70
N HIS A 49 -8.31 20.48 2.68
CA HIS A 49 -7.00 20.66 3.27
C HIS A 49 -6.17 21.67 2.43
N PRO A 50 -5.27 22.51 3.04
CA PRO A 50 -4.43 23.43 2.28
C PRO A 50 -3.63 22.77 1.14
N LEU A 51 -3.20 21.54 1.32
CA LEU A 51 -2.50 20.77 0.29
C LEU A 51 -3.42 20.47 -0.90
N GLN A 52 -4.71 20.14 -0.68
CA GLN A 52 -5.69 19.94 -1.75
C GLN A 52 -5.92 21.25 -2.53
N GLN A 53 -6.01 22.36 -1.82
CA GLN A 53 -6.15 23.69 -2.43
C GLN A 53 -4.91 24.09 -3.25
N ALA A 54 -3.70 23.83 -2.76
CA ALA A 54 -2.46 24.15 -3.46
C ALA A 54 -2.29 23.37 -4.78
N TYR A 55 -2.93 22.22 -4.91
CA TYR A 55 -2.91 21.39 -6.11
C TYR A 55 -4.22 21.45 -6.92
N ASP A 56 -5.12 22.39 -6.62
CA ASP A 56 -6.43 22.56 -7.27
C ASP A 56 -7.25 21.25 -7.32
N ILE A 57 -7.17 20.44 -6.26
CA ILE A 57 -7.94 19.21 -6.15
C ILE A 57 -9.36 19.52 -5.69
N ASP A 58 -10.34 19.21 -6.53
CA ASP A 58 -11.76 19.30 -6.20
C ASP A 58 -12.19 18.13 -5.31
N ALA A 59 -11.73 18.12 -4.07
CA ALA A 59 -12.11 17.14 -3.08
C ALA A 59 -11.89 17.65 -1.66
N ILE A 60 -12.57 17.02 -0.70
CA ILE A 60 -12.35 17.20 0.74
C ILE A 60 -12.11 15.83 1.40
N PRO A 61 -11.49 15.76 2.60
CA PRO A 61 -11.41 14.54 3.36
C PRO A 61 -12.82 13.99 3.65
N ALA A 62 -13.13 12.77 3.21
CA ALA A 62 -14.46 12.20 3.25
C ALA A 62 -14.87 11.84 4.69
N ALA A 63 -15.99 12.34 5.17
CA ALA A 63 -16.63 11.84 6.39
C ALA A 63 -17.34 10.52 6.07
N HIS A 64 -16.90 9.43 6.68
CA HIS A 64 -17.49 8.10 6.50
C HIS A 64 -17.42 7.32 7.82
N ASP A 65 -18.53 6.67 8.22
CA ASP A 65 -18.66 6.00 9.53
C ASP A 65 -17.63 4.87 9.73
N GLN A 66 -17.13 4.29 8.65
CA GLN A 66 -16.17 3.19 8.69
C GLN A 66 -14.71 3.63 8.59
N ILE A 67 -14.42 4.93 8.44
CA ILE A 67 -13.06 5.40 8.12
C ILE A 67 -12.03 4.92 9.15
N ASP A 68 -12.35 4.97 10.43
CA ASP A 68 -11.44 4.55 11.50
C ASP A 68 -11.16 3.04 11.44
N THR A 69 -12.20 2.23 11.18
CA THR A 69 -12.05 0.79 11.00
C THR A 69 -11.22 0.44 9.77
N TRP A 70 -11.46 1.16 8.65
CA TRP A 70 -10.75 0.93 7.40
C TRP A 70 -9.26 1.28 7.45
N ARG A 71 -8.87 2.15 8.38
CA ARG A 71 -7.47 2.52 8.66
C ARG A 71 -6.73 1.54 9.58
N GLU A 72 -7.43 0.62 10.23
CA GLU A 72 -6.82 -0.35 11.14
C GLU A 72 -6.12 -1.48 10.37
N ASN A 73 -4.82 -1.67 10.57
CA ASN A 73 -3.98 -2.62 9.83
C ASN A 73 -4.47 -4.08 9.81
N PHE A 74 -5.19 -4.53 10.84
CA PHE A 74 -5.67 -5.91 10.95
C PHE A 74 -7.18 -6.06 10.70
N LYS A 75 -7.87 -4.96 10.47
CA LYS A 75 -9.28 -4.92 10.06
C LYS A 75 -9.37 -4.47 8.61
N GLY A 76 -9.17 -3.18 8.36
CA GLY A 76 -9.20 -2.60 7.02
C GLY A 76 -10.57 -2.71 6.34
N VAL A 77 -10.58 -2.38 5.07
CA VAL A 77 -11.71 -2.64 4.17
C VAL A 77 -11.70 -4.13 3.84
N GLN A 78 -12.82 -4.82 4.01
CA GLN A 78 -12.92 -6.26 3.78
C GLN A 78 -13.96 -6.57 2.71
N HIS A 79 -13.69 -7.59 1.90
CA HIS A 79 -14.64 -8.16 0.96
C HIS A 79 -14.55 -9.69 1.00
N HIS A 80 -15.69 -10.34 1.24
CA HIS A 80 -15.80 -11.80 1.12
C HIS A 80 -15.99 -12.17 -0.34
N HIS A 81 -14.97 -12.78 -0.93
CA HIS A 81 -15.01 -13.26 -2.31
C HIS A 81 -15.64 -14.65 -2.35
N GLU A 82 -16.96 -14.70 -2.59
CA GLU A 82 -17.79 -15.92 -2.49
C GLU A 82 -17.25 -17.09 -3.33
N ALA A 83 -16.81 -16.82 -4.55
CA ALA A 83 -16.35 -17.86 -5.48
C ALA A 83 -15.12 -18.65 -4.99
N THR A 84 -14.27 -18.04 -4.15
CA THR A 84 -13.09 -18.70 -3.58
C THR A 84 -13.17 -18.88 -2.06
N ASN A 85 -14.23 -18.37 -1.43
CA ASN A 85 -14.41 -18.32 0.02
C ASN A 85 -13.24 -17.66 0.75
N LEU A 86 -12.59 -16.66 0.12
CA LEU A 86 -11.52 -15.88 0.70
C LEU A 86 -12.05 -14.52 1.20
N ILE A 87 -11.49 -14.03 2.30
CA ILE A 87 -11.66 -12.64 2.72
C ILE A 87 -10.46 -11.86 2.22
N ILE A 88 -10.72 -10.89 1.33
CA ILE A 88 -9.73 -9.94 0.85
C ILE A 88 -9.80 -8.70 1.73
N THR A 89 -8.66 -8.26 2.23
CA THR A 89 -8.61 -7.11 3.15
C THR A 89 -7.46 -6.18 2.82
N GLY A 90 -7.65 -4.89 3.10
CA GLY A 90 -6.61 -3.88 3.00
C GLY A 90 -6.94 -2.66 3.85
N ALA A 91 -5.96 -2.13 4.59
CA ALA A 91 -6.11 -0.91 5.37
C ALA A 91 -5.69 0.28 4.51
N ILE A 92 -6.63 1.22 4.28
CA ILE A 92 -6.36 2.48 3.59
C ILE A 92 -5.74 3.48 4.56
N ASP A 93 -4.98 4.44 4.04
CA ASP A 93 -4.47 5.53 4.89
C ASP A 93 -5.50 6.66 5.01
N ASP A 94 -6.14 7.03 3.88
CA ASP A 94 -7.19 8.04 3.86
C ASP A 94 -8.17 7.88 2.70
N LEU A 95 -9.26 8.65 2.78
CA LEU A 95 -10.32 8.70 1.78
C LEU A 95 -10.80 10.14 1.61
N TRP A 96 -10.84 10.62 0.38
CA TRP A 96 -11.43 11.92 0.04
C TRP A 96 -12.70 11.72 -0.78
N ILE A 97 -13.48 12.79 -0.91
CA ILE A 97 -14.70 12.82 -1.73
C ILE A 97 -14.69 14.07 -2.60
N ASP A 98 -14.96 13.91 -3.89
CA ASP A 98 -15.06 15.01 -4.84
C ASP A 98 -16.46 15.65 -4.86
N SER A 99 -16.62 16.77 -5.57
CA SER A 99 -17.90 17.47 -5.72
C SER A 99 -18.97 16.65 -6.45
N ALA A 100 -18.59 15.62 -7.21
CA ALA A 100 -19.50 14.68 -7.86
C ALA A 100 -19.96 13.54 -6.93
N GLY A 101 -19.41 13.47 -5.71
CA GLY A 101 -19.72 12.42 -4.73
C GLY A 101 -18.90 11.13 -4.91
N ARG A 102 -17.86 11.14 -5.75
CA ARG A 102 -16.98 9.99 -5.93
C ARG A 102 -15.89 9.99 -4.87
N TYR A 103 -15.58 8.81 -4.37
CA TYR A 103 -14.50 8.63 -3.42
C TYR A 103 -13.15 8.49 -4.10
N LEU A 104 -12.13 9.11 -3.52
CA LEU A 104 -10.74 9.03 -3.97
C LEU A 104 -9.90 8.38 -2.89
N VAL A 105 -9.24 7.28 -3.25
CA VAL A 105 -8.31 6.60 -2.33
C VAL A 105 -7.05 7.44 -2.18
N VAL A 106 -6.58 7.56 -0.95
CA VAL A 106 -5.35 8.30 -0.63
C VAL A 106 -4.43 7.41 0.19
N ASP A 107 -3.16 7.43 -0.17
CA ASP A 107 -2.13 6.60 0.44
C ASP A 107 -0.92 7.47 0.82
N TYR A 108 -0.50 7.38 2.08
CA TYR A 108 0.58 8.19 2.63
C TYR A 108 1.91 7.48 2.49
N LYS A 109 2.89 8.17 1.92
CA LYS A 109 4.24 7.65 1.75
C LYS A 109 5.27 8.60 2.32
N ALA A 110 6.22 8.09 3.06
CA ALA A 110 7.35 8.87 3.58
C ALA A 110 8.67 8.20 3.22
N THR A 111 9.65 9.02 2.89
CA THR A 111 11.03 8.58 2.58
C THR A 111 12.01 9.70 2.91
N ALA A 112 13.32 9.41 2.84
CA ALA A 112 14.36 10.43 2.87
C ALA A 112 15.23 10.27 1.63
N LYS A 113 15.27 11.30 0.77
CA LYS A 113 16.07 11.31 -0.48
C LYS A 113 16.61 12.71 -0.74
N LYS A 114 17.71 12.80 -1.53
CA LYS A 114 18.31 14.09 -1.93
C LYS A 114 17.40 14.94 -2.81
N ALA A 115 16.51 14.31 -3.56
CA ALA A 115 15.52 14.98 -4.39
C ALA A 115 14.13 14.50 -4.01
N PRO A 116 13.12 15.39 -4.00
CA PRO A 116 11.73 15.04 -3.74
C PRO A 116 11.21 14.00 -4.74
N VAL A 117 10.31 13.15 -4.29
CA VAL A 117 9.57 12.22 -5.15
C VAL A 117 8.34 12.93 -5.68
N THR A 118 8.26 13.08 -6.99
CA THR A 118 7.19 13.82 -7.69
C THR A 118 6.40 12.98 -8.69
N THR A 119 6.81 11.73 -8.92
CA THR A 119 6.12 10.78 -9.82
C THR A 119 6.13 9.37 -9.24
N MET A 120 5.22 8.52 -9.74
CA MET A 120 5.12 7.10 -9.37
C MET A 120 5.68 6.16 -10.46
N GLU A 121 6.58 6.62 -11.31
CA GLU A 121 7.04 5.85 -12.50
C GLU A 121 8.15 4.83 -12.20
N ALA A 122 8.87 4.98 -11.10
CA ALA A 122 9.97 4.09 -10.78
C ALA A 122 9.50 2.63 -10.59
N ALA A 123 10.23 1.67 -11.15
CA ALA A 123 9.86 0.25 -11.13
C ALA A 123 9.63 -0.31 -9.71
N TRP A 124 10.41 0.15 -8.72
CA TRP A 124 10.27 -0.27 -7.33
C TRP A 124 8.95 0.20 -6.68
N MET A 125 8.25 1.19 -7.28
CA MET A 125 6.95 1.69 -6.81
C MET A 125 5.77 0.85 -7.30
N ALA A 126 6.00 -0.19 -8.11
CA ALA A 126 4.94 -1.06 -8.62
C ALA A 126 4.09 -1.69 -7.48
N GLY A 127 4.70 -1.92 -6.31
CA GLY A 127 3.98 -2.39 -5.11
C GLY A 127 2.96 -1.38 -4.59
N TYR A 128 3.30 -0.09 -4.59
CA TYR A 128 2.40 1.00 -4.16
C TYR A 128 1.22 1.17 -5.12
N LYS A 129 1.48 1.09 -6.44
CA LYS A 129 0.42 1.13 -7.46
C LYS A 129 -0.59 0.00 -7.27
N ARG A 130 -0.11 -1.24 -7.13
CA ARG A 130 -0.98 -2.40 -6.83
C ARG A 130 -1.76 -2.24 -5.52
N GLN A 131 -1.16 -1.62 -4.50
CA GLN A 131 -1.82 -1.33 -3.23
C GLN A 131 -3.00 -0.39 -3.44
N MET A 132 -2.80 0.73 -4.16
CA MET A 132 -3.84 1.69 -4.53
C MET A 132 -4.99 1.01 -5.28
N GLU A 133 -4.68 0.22 -6.30
CA GLU A 133 -5.65 -0.49 -7.14
C GLU A 133 -6.47 -1.53 -6.34
N ILE A 134 -5.84 -2.25 -5.41
CA ILE A 134 -6.53 -3.16 -4.50
C ILE A 134 -7.48 -2.39 -3.58
N TYR A 135 -7.09 -1.23 -3.08
CA TYR A 135 -7.96 -0.40 -2.24
C TYR A 135 -9.16 0.15 -3.01
N GLN A 136 -8.96 0.62 -4.24
CA GLN A 136 -10.05 1.04 -5.13
C GLN A 136 -11.01 -0.11 -5.39
N TRP A 137 -10.50 -1.31 -5.71
CA TRP A 137 -11.29 -2.51 -5.90
C TRP A 137 -12.10 -2.87 -4.64
N LEU A 138 -11.46 -2.89 -3.47
CA LEU A 138 -12.12 -3.21 -2.19
C LEU A 138 -13.29 -2.26 -1.89
N LEU A 139 -13.09 -0.96 -2.05
CA LEU A 139 -14.12 0.04 -1.80
C LEU A 139 -15.28 -0.08 -2.81
N ARG A 140 -14.98 -0.33 -4.09
CA ARG A 140 -16.01 -0.61 -5.12
C ARG A 140 -16.81 -1.87 -4.78
N ARG A 141 -16.17 -2.93 -4.28
CA ARG A 141 -16.85 -4.15 -3.80
C ARG A 141 -17.69 -3.93 -2.55
N ASN A 142 -17.45 -2.86 -1.81
CA ASN A 142 -18.30 -2.41 -0.70
C ASN A 142 -19.38 -1.39 -1.13
N GLY A 143 -19.58 -1.20 -2.43
CA GLY A 143 -20.68 -0.40 -2.99
C GLY A 143 -20.40 1.10 -3.09
N LEU A 144 -19.15 1.55 -2.91
CA LEU A 144 -18.79 2.96 -3.07
C LEU A 144 -18.55 3.28 -4.56
N ASP A 145 -18.94 4.49 -4.96
CA ASP A 145 -18.53 5.07 -6.25
C ASP A 145 -17.11 5.63 -6.11
N VAL A 146 -16.11 4.91 -6.63
CA VAL A 146 -14.69 5.21 -6.45
C VAL A 146 -14.07 5.67 -7.76
N SER A 147 -13.44 6.84 -7.74
CA SER A 147 -12.66 7.38 -8.86
C SER A 147 -11.52 6.43 -9.25
N ASP A 148 -11.19 6.38 -10.55
CA ASP A 148 -9.98 5.71 -11.01
C ASP A 148 -8.72 6.45 -10.57
N THR A 149 -8.81 7.77 -10.39
CA THR A 149 -7.71 8.57 -9.84
C THR A 149 -7.70 8.49 -8.33
N GLY A 150 -6.60 7.98 -7.77
CA GLY A 150 -6.22 8.09 -6.36
C GLY A 150 -5.02 9.00 -6.19
N TYR A 151 -4.65 9.31 -4.96
CA TYR A 151 -3.54 10.21 -4.67
C TYR A 151 -2.53 9.59 -3.70
N PHE A 152 -1.25 9.74 -4.02
CA PHE A 152 -0.17 9.53 -3.04
C PHE A 152 0.20 10.88 -2.42
N VAL A 153 0.06 11.00 -1.10
CA VAL A 153 0.67 12.10 -0.32
C VAL A 153 2.09 11.67 -0.01
N TYR A 154 3.04 12.17 -0.80
CA TYR A 154 4.42 11.73 -0.72
C TYR A 154 5.27 12.74 0.06
N CYS A 155 5.72 12.36 1.26
CA CYS A 155 6.56 13.16 2.15
C CYS A 155 8.04 12.75 1.97
N THR A 156 8.87 13.64 1.45
CA THR A 156 10.30 13.41 1.29
C THR A 156 11.07 14.22 2.32
N GLY A 157 11.67 13.56 3.32
CA GLY A 157 12.54 14.21 4.30
C GLY A 157 13.79 14.74 3.63
N ASN A 158 14.12 15.99 3.89
CA ASN A 158 15.25 16.69 3.28
C ASN A 158 16.57 16.44 4.03
N PRO A 159 17.51 15.64 3.45
CA PRO A 159 18.80 15.38 4.08
C PRO A 159 19.84 16.48 3.84
N ASN A 160 19.51 17.53 3.07
CA ASN A 160 20.44 18.59 2.68
C ASN A 160 20.38 19.81 3.61
N ALA A 161 19.65 19.73 4.74
CA ALA A 161 19.64 20.78 5.73
C ALA A 161 21.04 21.02 6.31
N PRO A 162 21.43 22.26 6.62
CA PRO A 162 22.77 22.60 7.13
C PRO A 162 23.03 22.04 8.53
N ALA A 163 21.98 21.74 9.31
CA ALA A 163 22.05 21.15 10.63
C ALA A 163 20.78 20.34 10.92
N PHE A 164 20.86 19.44 11.87
CA PHE A 164 19.69 18.63 12.31
C PHE A 164 18.69 19.46 13.11
N ASP A 165 19.14 20.30 14.05
CA ASP A 165 18.31 21.16 14.91
C ASP A 165 17.08 20.47 15.52
N ALA A 166 17.18 19.19 15.83
CA ALA A 166 16.13 18.32 16.36
C ALA A 166 14.86 18.26 15.50
N ARG A 167 14.96 18.50 14.20
CA ARG A 167 13.84 18.46 13.23
C ARG A 167 14.28 17.92 11.86
N ILE A 168 13.32 17.41 11.12
CA ILE A 168 13.46 17.06 9.71
C ILE A 168 12.36 17.83 8.96
N ASP A 169 12.75 18.66 7.99
CA ASP A 169 11.82 19.29 7.08
C ASP A 169 11.43 18.33 5.96
N PHE A 170 10.16 18.31 5.57
CA PHE A 170 9.65 17.44 4.51
C PHE A 170 9.14 18.26 3.33
N ASP A 171 9.56 17.86 2.13
CA ASP A 171 8.91 18.28 0.89
C ASP A 171 7.69 17.35 0.66
N VAL A 172 6.49 17.93 0.59
CA VAL A 172 5.25 17.16 0.44
C VAL A 172 4.66 17.38 -0.94
N HIS A 173 4.43 16.27 -1.66
CA HIS A 173 3.84 16.29 -2.99
C HIS A 173 2.59 15.44 -3.05
N LEU A 174 1.56 15.95 -3.75
CA LEU A 174 0.41 15.16 -4.19
C LEU A 174 0.69 14.59 -5.58
N ILE A 175 0.69 13.28 -5.68
CA ILE A 175 0.97 12.59 -6.93
C ILE A 175 -0.30 11.81 -7.32
N PRO A 176 -1.02 12.25 -8.38
CA PRO A 176 -2.17 11.53 -8.88
C PRO A 176 -1.72 10.20 -9.52
N TYR A 177 -2.58 9.20 -9.41
CA TYR A 177 -2.39 7.91 -10.05
C TYR A 177 -3.73 7.34 -10.50
N ASP A 178 -3.85 7.08 -11.80
CA ASP A 178 -5.02 6.42 -12.38
C ASP A 178 -4.83 4.91 -12.28
N GLY A 179 -5.51 4.32 -11.32
CA GLY A 179 -5.42 2.89 -11.04
C GLY A 179 -6.33 2.06 -11.96
N ARG A 180 -5.94 0.81 -12.14
CA ARG A 180 -6.70 -0.19 -12.90
C ARG A 180 -6.82 -1.44 -12.06
N ASP A 181 -8.04 -1.83 -11.73
CA ASP A 181 -8.30 -2.97 -10.83
C ASP A 181 -8.77 -4.24 -11.55
N ASP A 182 -8.80 -4.23 -12.89
CA ASP A 182 -9.21 -5.35 -13.74
C ASP A 182 -8.36 -6.63 -13.54
N TRP A 183 -7.15 -6.50 -13.04
CA TRP A 183 -6.25 -7.61 -12.73
C TRP A 183 -6.51 -8.26 -11.36
N VAL A 184 -7.24 -7.59 -10.44
CA VAL A 184 -7.40 -8.03 -9.04
C VAL A 184 -8.21 -9.32 -8.98
N GLU A 185 -9.38 -9.35 -9.60
CA GLU A 185 -10.28 -10.51 -9.61
C GLU A 185 -9.61 -11.77 -10.20
N PRO A 186 -8.98 -11.74 -11.41
CA PRO A 186 -8.23 -12.88 -11.93
C PRO A 186 -7.10 -13.32 -11.02
N THR A 187 -6.45 -12.37 -10.32
CA THR A 187 -5.39 -12.70 -9.38
C THR A 187 -5.92 -13.42 -8.13
N ILE A 188 -7.11 -13.08 -7.65
CA ILE A 188 -7.75 -13.80 -6.53
C ILE A 188 -8.00 -15.26 -6.91
N PHE A 189 -8.49 -15.54 -8.11
CA PHE A 189 -8.64 -16.92 -8.58
C PHE A 189 -7.28 -17.65 -8.68
N ALA A 190 -6.27 -17.00 -9.25
CA ALA A 190 -4.96 -17.60 -9.42
C ALA A 190 -4.27 -17.88 -8.05
N LEU A 191 -4.39 -16.99 -7.07
CA LEU A 191 -3.84 -17.22 -5.73
C LEU A 191 -4.61 -18.31 -4.98
N HIS A 192 -5.93 -18.41 -5.17
CA HIS A 192 -6.73 -19.50 -4.61
C HIS A 192 -6.32 -20.85 -5.22
N GLU A 193 -6.16 -20.94 -6.53
CA GLU A 193 -5.62 -22.15 -7.20
C GLU A 193 -4.24 -22.51 -6.65
N CYS A 194 -3.36 -21.51 -6.50
CA CYS A 194 -2.03 -21.71 -5.93
C CYS A 194 -2.09 -22.32 -4.52
N LEU A 195 -2.98 -21.81 -3.65
CA LEU A 195 -3.12 -22.33 -2.28
C LEU A 195 -3.66 -23.77 -2.21
N ASN A 196 -4.37 -24.22 -3.23
CA ASN A 196 -4.96 -25.58 -3.29
C ASN A 196 -4.06 -26.60 -4.02
N ARG A 197 -2.87 -26.23 -4.47
CA ARG A 197 -1.90 -27.14 -5.04
C ARG A 197 -1.27 -28.04 -3.98
N ASP A 198 -0.94 -29.26 -4.35
CA ASP A 198 -0.17 -30.19 -3.51
C ASP A 198 1.34 -29.90 -3.54
N GLU A 199 1.82 -29.28 -4.62
CA GLU A 199 3.24 -28.99 -4.83
C GLU A 199 3.55 -27.49 -4.62
N ILE A 200 4.71 -27.24 -4.00
CA ILE A 200 5.23 -25.88 -3.83
C ILE A 200 5.52 -25.27 -5.21
N PRO A 201 4.97 -24.09 -5.54
CA PRO A 201 5.24 -23.44 -6.82
C PRO A 201 6.74 -23.13 -7.01
N PRO A 202 7.20 -22.96 -8.26
CA PRO A 202 8.56 -22.50 -8.52
C PRO A 202 8.77 -21.08 -7.96
N ALA A 203 10.03 -20.76 -7.63
CA ALA A 203 10.40 -19.38 -7.28
C ALA A 203 10.20 -18.46 -8.48
N ALA A 204 9.76 -17.22 -8.22
CA ALA A 204 9.80 -16.20 -9.26
C ALA A 204 11.26 -15.82 -9.57
N GLU A 205 11.52 -15.50 -10.83
CA GLU A 205 12.79 -14.94 -11.25
C GLU A 205 13.08 -13.66 -10.47
N GLY A 206 14.32 -13.50 -9.96
CA GLY A 206 14.72 -12.34 -9.17
C GLY A 206 14.15 -12.26 -7.75
N CYS A 207 13.58 -13.33 -7.22
CA CYS A 207 13.14 -13.35 -5.83
C CYS A 207 14.32 -13.56 -4.87
N ASP A 208 14.81 -12.49 -4.24
CA ASP A 208 15.95 -12.50 -3.32
C ASP A 208 15.80 -13.49 -2.15
N TYR A 209 14.59 -13.62 -1.60
CA TYR A 209 14.32 -14.56 -0.51
C TYR A 209 14.50 -16.01 -0.94
N CYS A 210 14.01 -16.36 -2.13
CA CYS A 210 14.18 -17.72 -2.66
C CYS A 210 15.63 -17.99 -3.06
N ALA A 211 16.32 -16.99 -3.61
CA ALA A 211 17.73 -17.08 -3.96
C ALA A 211 18.59 -17.28 -2.70
N TYR A 212 18.34 -16.52 -1.63
CA TYR A 212 19.04 -16.67 -0.36
C TYR A 212 18.84 -18.06 0.25
N VAL A 213 17.60 -18.54 0.33
CA VAL A 213 17.30 -19.89 0.87
C VAL A 213 17.97 -20.97 0.03
N GLY A 214 17.98 -20.85 -1.30
CA GLY A 214 18.69 -21.77 -2.20
C GLY A 214 20.18 -21.81 -1.88
N ALA A 215 20.83 -20.65 -1.82
CA ALA A 215 22.27 -20.55 -1.53
C ALA A 215 22.64 -21.11 -0.13
N VAL A 216 21.79 -20.89 0.89
CA VAL A 216 22.00 -21.46 2.22
C VAL A 216 21.92 -22.99 2.18
N ASN A 217 20.91 -23.54 1.52
CA ASN A 217 20.74 -24.99 1.41
C ASN A 217 21.92 -25.64 0.70
N GLU A 218 22.40 -25.06 -0.40
CA GLU A 218 23.60 -25.52 -1.12
C GLU A 218 24.84 -25.48 -0.20
N ALA A 219 25.06 -24.37 0.50
CA ALA A 219 26.22 -24.21 1.38
C ALA A 219 26.22 -25.24 2.53
N VAL A 220 25.04 -25.54 3.11
CA VAL A 220 24.89 -26.51 4.19
C VAL A 220 25.05 -27.94 3.67
N THR A 221 24.50 -28.26 2.50
CA THR A 221 24.58 -29.61 1.87
C THR A 221 26.01 -29.92 1.41
N ASP A 222 26.68 -28.95 0.80
CA ASP A 222 28.06 -29.11 0.30
C ASP A 222 29.12 -29.12 1.43
N GLY A 223 28.73 -28.90 2.66
CA GLY A 223 29.65 -28.89 3.81
C GLY A 223 30.72 -27.80 3.75
N LYS A 224 30.46 -26.72 3.01
CA LYS A 224 31.36 -25.55 2.98
C LYS A 224 31.40 -24.90 4.36
N ARG A 225 32.50 -25.12 5.07
CA ARG A 225 32.87 -24.45 6.31
C ARG A 225 33.62 -23.15 6.02
#